data_4b24d75f4810846c06186eb960947678
#
_entry.id   4b24d75f4810846c06186eb960947678
#
_cell.length_a   1.000
_cell.length_b   1.000
_cell.length_c   1.000
_cell.angle_alpha   90.00
_cell.angle_beta   90.00
_cell.angle_gamma   90.00
#
_symmetry.space_group_name_H-M   'P 1'
#
loop_
_entity.id
_entity.type
_entity.pdbx_description
1 polymer ?
#
loop_
_entity_poly.entity_id
_entity_poly.type
_entity_poly.pdbx_seq_one_letter_code
_entity_poly.pdbx_strand_id
1 'polypeptide(L)'
;MSSTLTGDYGIMLRVQDLETSSSWYCSQLGFTLGPHDFNDFAELHINGKNVLHLLKSAEPSPMVKANFALYINDCEGLHKSLKANGATVTDMTRRSDHAEFFLADLDGNSIGLVQWY
;
A
#
# COMPACT_ATOMS: atom_id res chain seq x y z
N MET A 1 -15.84 11.96 28.85
CA MET A 1 -14.39 11.66 28.91
C MET A 1 -13.78 11.79 27.53
N SER A 2 -12.74 12.56 27.41
CA SER A 2 -12.05 12.70 26.14
C SER A 2 -11.02 11.57 25.94
N SER A 3 -10.89 11.10 24.72
CA SER A 3 -9.85 10.14 24.35
C SER A 3 -8.54 10.88 24.08
N THR A 4 -7.41 10.26 24.40
CA THR A 4 -6.09 10.77 23.99
C THR A 4 -5.79 10.43 22.52
N LEU A 5 -6.56 9.52 21.91
CA LEU A 5 -6.43 9.17 20.51
C LEU A 5 -7.13 10.21 19.65
N THR A 6 -6.46 10.67 18.59
CA THR A 6 -6.99 11.69 17.69
C THR A 6 -7.88 11.11 16.59
N GLY A 7 -7.75 9.81 16.31
CA GLY A 7 -8.39 9.18 15.16
C GLY A 7 -7.54 9.22 13.90
N ASP A 8 -6.46 9.98 13.90
CA ASP A 8 -5.50 9.94 12.81
C ASP A 8 -4.61 8.71 12.95
N TYR A 9 -4.09 8.21 11.85
CA TYR A 9 -3.26 7.02 11.85
C TYR A 9 -2.27 7.07 10.69
N GLY A 10 -1.21 6.27 10.80
CA GLY A 10 -0.25 6.04 9.74
C GLY A 10 0.01 4.55 9.61
N ILE A 11 0.21 4.13 8.38
CA ILE A 11 0.56 2.73 8.07
C ILE A 11 2.05 2.68 7.87
N MET A 12 2.74 1.80 8.61
CA MET A 12 4.20 1.69 8.56
C MET A 12 4.59 0.35 7.99
N LEU A 13 5.42 0.36 6.93
CA LEU A 13 5.94 -0.84 6.29
C LEU A 13 7.46 -0.81 6.24
N ARG A 14 8.07 -1.98 6.38
CA ARG A 14 9.52 -2.15 6.24
C ARG A 14 9.87 -2.46 4.80
N VAL A 15 10.84 -1.73 4.26
CA VAL A 15 11.37 -1.95 2.93
C VAL A 15 12.90 -1.85 2.95
N GLN A 16 13.58 -2.53 2.03
CA GLN A 16 15.02 -2.53 1.99
C GLN A 16 15.58 -1.30 1.30
N ASP A 17 14.98 -0.87 0.19
CA ASP A 17 15.40 0.26 -0.62
C ASP A 17 14.28 1.28 -0.72
N LEU A 18 14.38 2.36 0.04
CA LEU A 18 13.34 3.39 0.13
C LEU A 18 13.10 4.10 -1.20
N GLU A 19 14.16 4.41 -1.95
CA GLU A 19 14.01 5.12 -3.22
C GLU A 19 13.29 4.26 -4.24
N THR A 20 13.72 3.00 -4.41
CA THR A 20 13.10 2.06 -5.34
C THR A 20 11.65 1.75 -4.94
N SER A 21 11.39 1.49 -3.65
CA SER A 21 10.05 1.21 -3.16
C SER A 21 9.12 2.40 -3.32
N SER A 22 9.59 3.61 -2.99
CA SER A 22 8.79 4.83 -3.17
C SER A 22 8.39 5.04 -4.63
N SER A 23 9.34 4.87 -5.56
CA SER A 23 9.05 4.95 -6.99
C SER A 23 8.03 3.91 -7.42
N TRP A 24 8.13 2.69 -6.91
CA TRP A 24 7.19 1.62 -7.22
C TRP A 24 5.77 1.97 -6.76
N TYR A 25 5.61 2.41 -5.51
CA TYR A 25 4.30 2.82 -4.99
C TYR A 25 3.71 3.98 -5.78
N CYS A 26 4.53 4.96 -6.14
CA CYS A 26 4.05 6.11 -6.92
C CYS A 26 3.61 5.69 -8.32
N SER A 27 4.41 4.87 -9.01
CA SER A 27 4.11 4.47 -10.38
C SER A 27 2.98 3.44 -10.48
N GLN A 28 2.89 2.50 -9.53
CA GLN A 28 1.92 1.42 -9.59
C GLN A 28 0.57 1.76 -8.95
N LEU A 29 0.57 2.56 -7.90
CA LEU A 29 -0.64 2.86 -7.13
C LEU A 29 -1.03 4.33 -7.10
N GLY A 30 -0.21 5.22 -7.68
CA GLY A 30 -0.55 6.63 -7.79
C GLY A 30 -0.29 7.44 -6.52
N PHE A 31 0.58 6.96 -5.64
CA PHE A 31 1.02 7.77 -4.50
C PHE A 31 1.87 8.94 -4.95
N THR A 32 1.92 9.96 -4.11
CA THR A 32 2.81 11.12 -4.27
C THR A 32 3.85 11.07 -3.16
N LEU A 33 5.11 11.27 -3.51
CA LEU A 33 6.19 11.30 -2.52
C LEU A 33 6.10 12.58 -1.69
N GLY A 34 6.02 12.42 -0.37
CA GLY A 34 6.06 13.49 0.61
C GLY A 34 7.45 13.66 1.23
N PRO A 35 7.53 14.18 2.46
CA PRO A 35 8.79 14.29 3.17
C PRO A 35 9.50 12.93 3.23
N HIS A 36 10.82 12.95 3.04
CA HIS A 36 11.60 11.73 3.02
C HIS A 36 13.07 11.98 3.31
N ASP A 37 13.72 10.93 3.79
CA ASP A 37 15.17 10.75 3.84
C ASP A 37 15.40 9.28 3.49
N PHE A 38 15.89 9.01 2.30
CA PHE A 38 16.01 7.63 1.82
C PHE A 38 17.00 6.76 2.61
N ASN A 39 17.69 7.32 3.57
CA ASN A 39 18.48 6.55 4.52
C ASN A 39 17.67 6.11 5.75
N ASP A 40 16.44 6.59 5.90
CA ASP A 40 15.63 6.38 7.09
C ASP A 40 14.17 6.10 6.81
N PHE A 41 13.47 7.00 6.09
CA PHE A 41 12.03 6.91 5.88
C PHE A 41 11.58 7.59 4.59
N ALA A 42 10.35 7.28 4.17
CA ALA A 42 9.64 8.01 3.12
C ALA A 42 8.15 8.04 3.42
N GLU A 43 7.54 9.23 3.40
CA GLU A 43 6.10 9.38 3.48
C GLU A 43 5.51 9.34 2.08
N LEU A 44 4.42 8.59 1.94
CA LEU A 44 3.67 8.51 0.69
C LEU A 44 2.26 9.03 0.91
N HIS A 45 1.84 9.94 0.04
CA HIS A 45 0.61 10.70 0.19
C HIS A 45 -0.41 10.33 -0.89
N ILE A 46 -1.69 10.41 -0.54
CA ILE A 46 -2.82 10.34 -1.47
C ILE A 46 -3.67 11.58 -1.23
N ASN A 47 -3.89 12.37 -2.28
CA ASN A 47 -4.68 13.61 -2.21
C ASN A 47 -4.17 14.55 -1.11
N GLY A 48 -2.85 14.66 -0.98
CA GLY A 48 -2.22 15.53 0.03
C GLY A 48 -2.23 14.98 1.44
N LYS A 49 -2.79 13.79 1.67
CA LYS A 49 -2.87 13.16 2.99
C LYS A 49 -1.78 12.10 3.13
N ASN A 50 -1.04 12.14 4.23
CA ASN A 50 -0.07 11.11 4.56
C ASN A 50 -0.81 9.81 4.87
N VAL A 51 -0.56 8.78 4.08
CA VAL A 51 -1.22 7.48 4.21
C VAL A 51 -0.24 6.39 4.61
N LEU A 52 0.95 6.39 4.00
CA LEU A 52 1.90 5.29 4.13
C LEU A 52 3.27 5.83 4.52
N HIS A 53 3.89 5.19 5.50
CA HIS A 53 5.23 5.48 5.96
C HIS A 53 6.12 4.28 5.67
N LEU A 54 7.08 4.43 4.78
CA LEU A 54 8.06 3.37 4.52
C LEU A 54 9.26 3.60 5.43
N LEU A 55 9.70 2.54 6.09
CA LEU A 55 10.85 2.56 6.99
C LEU A 55 11.94 1.65 6.43
N LYS A 56 13.16 2.15 6.38
CA LYS A 56 14.28 1.35 5.91
C LYS A 56 14.61 0.26 6.93
N SER A 57 14.66 -0.98 6.48
CA SER A 57 15.01 -2.11 7.34
C SER A 57 15.63 -3.22 6.52
N ALA A 58 16.68 -3.85 7.06
CA ALA A 58 17.27 -5.05 6.49
C ALA A 58 16.38 -6.28 6.73
N GLU A 59 15.47 -6.20 7.71
CA GLU A 59 14.57 -7.29 8.05
C GLU A 59 13.21 -7.06 7.37
N PRO A 60 12.61 -8.09 6.76
CA PRO A 60 11.29 -7.96 6.15
C PRO A 60 10.21 -7.73 7.20
N SER A 61 9.07 -7.17 6.76
CA SER A 61 7.87 -7.14 7.57
C SER A 61 7.40 -8.58 7.85
N PRO A 62 6.72 -8.82 8.98
CA PRO A 62 6.16 -10.15 9.24
C PRO A 62 5.24 -10.60 8.12
N MET A 63 5.32 -11.88 7.76
CA MET A 63 4.45 -12.45 6.74
C MET A 63 3.05 -12.62 7.29
N VAL A 64 2.10 -11.91 6.69
CA VAL A 64 0.67 -11.98 7.03
C VAL A 64 -0.14 -12.00 5.73
N LYS A 65 -1.40 -12.37 5.83
CA LYS A 65 -2.28 -12.42 4.66
C LYS A 65 -2.40 -11.03 4.00
N ALA A 66 -2.56 -10.01 4.81
CA ALA A 66 -2.48 -8.62 4.36
C ALA A 66 -1.97 -7.75 5.51
N ASN A 67 -1.06 -6.82 5.18
CA ASN A 67 -0.58 -5.85 6.16
C ASN A 67 -1.62 -4.76 6.39
N PHE A 68 -2.34 -4.38 5.32
CA PHE A 68 -3.41 -3.38 5.35
C PHE A 68 -4.21 -3.45 4.07
N ALA A 69 -5.30 -2.69 4.03
CA ALA A 69 -6.13 -2.58 2.83
C ALA A 69 -6.25 -1.12 2.40
N LEU A 70 -6.27 -0.91 1.08
CA LEU A 70 -6.61 0.37 0.47
C LEU A 70 -7.95 0.23 -0.22
N TYR A 71 -8.82 1.20 -0.07
CA TYR A 71 -10.12 1.22 -0.74
C TYR A 71 -9.97 1.92 -2.08
N ILE A 72 -10.50 1.30 -3.11
CA ILE A 72 -10.37 1.73 -4.51
C ILE A 72 -11.76 1.79 -5.15
N ASN A 73 -11.85 2.48 -6.27
CA ASN A 73 -13.12 2.65 -6.99
C ASN A 73 -13.21 1.86 -8.30
N ASP A 74 -12.15 1.15 -8.69
CA ASP A 74 -12.12 0.33 -9.91
C ASP A 74 -11.20 -0.87 -9.71
N CYS A 75 -11.72 -1.88 -9.04
CA CYS A 75 -10.96 -3.09 -8.71
C CYS A 75 -10.51 -3.83 -9.97
N GLU A 76 -11.41 -4.01 -10.93
CA GLU A 76 -11.12 -4.73 -12.15
C GLU A 76 -10.04 -4.03 -12.98
N GLY A 77 -10.16 -2.72 -13.16
CA GLY A 77 -9.21 -1.93 -13.92
C GLY A 77 -7.83 -1.91 -13.29
N LEU A 78 -7.76 -1.73 -11.98
CA LEU A 78 -6.48 -1.72 -11.27
C LEU A 78 -5.82 -3.10 -11.30
N HIS A 79 -6.58 -4.17 -11.08
CA HIS A 79 -6.07 -5.54 -11.15
C HIS A 79 -5.44 -5.82 -12.53
N LYS A 80 -6.14 -5.45 -13.60
CA LYS A 80 -5.67 -5.63 -14.96
C LYS A 80 -4.39 -4.84 -15.22
N SER A 81 -4.35 -3.59 -14.80
CA SER A 81 -3.18 -2.71 -14.96
C SER A 81 -1.96 -3.25 -14.23
N LEU A 82 -2.11 -3.62 -12.97
CA LEU A 82 -1.01 -4.16 -12.15
C LEU A 82 -0.49 -5.47 -12.75
N LYS A 83 -1.38 -6.35 -13.16
CA LYS A 83 -0.99 -7.63 -13.78
C LYS A 83 -0.24 -7.40 -15.09
N ALA A 84 -0.69 -6.47 -15.92
CA ALA A 84 -0.02 -6.11 -17.17
C ALA A 84 1.36 -5.52 -16.94
N ASN A 85 1.57 -4.82 -15.81
CA ASN A 85 2.86 -4.23 -15.44
C ASN A 85 3.79 -5.21 -14.72
N GLY A 86 3.40 -6.48 -14.61
CA GLY A 86 4.23 -7.51 -13.99
C GLY A 86 4.19 -7.55 -12.47
N ALA A 87 3.27 -6.82 -11.83
CA ALA A 87 3.11 -6.88 -10.39
C ALA A 87 2.56 -8.24 -9.95
N THR A 88 2.93 -8.66 -8.74
CA THR A 88 2.45 -9.91 -8.15
C THR A 88 1.10 -9.67 -7.51
N VAL A 89 0.05 -10.19 -8.11
CA VAL A 89 -1.34 -10.03 -7.64
C VAL A 89 -2.02 -11.40 -7.56
N THR A 90 -2.94 -11.53 -6.60
CA THR A 90 -3.83 -12.70 -6.54
C THR A 90 -4.98 -12.53 -7.54
N ASP A 91 -5.72 -13.60 -7.76
CA ASP A 91 -6.96 -13.51 -8.52
C ASP A 91 -7.95 -12.60 -7.80
N MET A 92 -8.75 -11.88 -8.58
CA MET A 92 -9.79 -11.02 -8.02
C MET A 92 -10.95 -11.88 -7.53
N THR A 93 -11.40 -11.62 -6.30
CA THR A 93 -12.56 -12.25 -5.70
C THR A 93 -13.72 -11.28 -5.68
N ARG A 94 -14.89 -11.73 -6.18
CA ARG A 94 -16.13 -10.95 -6.14
C ARG A 94 -17.05 -11.54 -5.09
N ARG A 95 -17.55 -10.68 -4.22
CA ARG A 95 -18.53 -11.04 -3.19
C ARG A 95 -19.77 -10.18 -3.34
N SER A 96 -20.78 -10.39 -2.49
CA SER A 96 -22.05 -9.68 -2.61
C SER A 96 -21.92 -8.16 -2.36
N ASP A 97 -20.98 -7.74 -1.52
CA ASP A 97 -20.85 -6.34 -1.10
C ASP A 97 -19.51 -5.70 -1.51
N HIS A 98 -18.58 -6.46 -2.08
CA HIS A 98 -17.27 -5.91 -2.47
C HIS A 98 -16.56 -6.83 -3.46
N ALA A 99 -15.52 -6.27 -4.09
CA ALA A 99 -14.52 -7.03 -4.84
C ALA A 99 -13.15 -6.74 -4.23
N GLU A 100 -12.27 -7.73 -4.26
CA GLU A 100 -10.94 -7.60 -3.66
C GLU A 100 -9.88 -8.45 -4.36
N PHE A 101 -8.64 -8.04 -4.23
CA PHE A 101 -7.47 -8.86 -4.52
C PHE A 101 -6.31 -8.39 -3.64
N PHE A 102 -5.23 -9.17 -3.62
CA PHE A 102 -4.04 -8.84 -2.84
C PHE A 102 -2.87 -8.59 -3.78
N LEU A 103 -2.07 -7.60 -3.42
CA LEU A 103 -0.89 -7.17 -4.16
C LEU A 103 0.32 -7.32 -3.26
N ALA A 104 1.38 -7.93 -3.76
CA ALA A 104 2.66 -7.93 -3.08
C ALA A 104 3.51 -6.77 -3.57
N ASP A 105 4.10 -6.00 -2.64
CA ASP A 105 5.07 -4.98 -3.01
C ASP A 105 6.44 -5.62 -3.27
N LEU A 106 7.46 -4.80 -3.54
CA LEU A 106 8.80 -5.29 -3.88
C LEU A 106 9.47 -6.06 -2.73
N ASP A 107 9.05 -5.83 -1.51
CA ASP A 107 9.59 -6.51 -0.32
C ASP A 107 8.68 -7.63 0.17
N GLY A 108 7.63 -7.96 -0.56
CA GLY A 108 6.69 -9.01 -0.20
C GLY A 108 5.62 -8.57 0.78
N ASN A 109 5.51 -7.26 1.09
CA ASN A 109 4.40 -6.77 1.90
C ASN A 109 3.09 -6.96 1.14
N SER A 110 2.09 -7.56 1.81
CA SER A 110 0.80 -7.84 1.19
C SER A 110 -0.20 -6.72 1.46
N ILE A 111 -0.80 -6.22 0.39
CA ILE A 111 -1.73 -5.09 0.42
C ILE A 111 -3.07 -5.57 -0.12
N GLY A 112 -4.14 -5.40 0.66
CA GLY A 112 -5.49 -5.65 0.17
C GLY A 112 -6.01 -4.45 -0.64
N LEU A 113 -6.53 -4.70 -1.82
CA LEU A 113 -7.20 -3.68 -2.65
C LEU A 113 -8.69 -4.04 -2.67
N VAL A 114 -9.53 -3.16 -2.14
CA VAL A 114 -10.94 -3.45 -1.89
C VAL A 114 -11.81 -2.37 -2.50
N GLN A 115 -12.78 -2.80 -3.31
CA GLN A 115 -13.83 -1.93 -3.84
C GLN A 115 -15.16 -2.33 -3.20
N TRP A 116 -15.74 -1.45 -2.39
CA TRP A 116 -17.05 -1.63 -1.80
C TRP A 116 -18.13 -1.18 -2.78
N TYR A 117 -19.19 -1.96 -2.90
CA TYR A 117 -20.35 -1.63 -3.75
C TYR A 117 -21.36 -0.74 -3.04
#